data_bedd1be4dfc8ec3b7afc2a103c5d457e
#
_entry.id   bedd1be4dfc8ec3b7afc2a103c5d457e
#
_cell.length_a   1.000
_cell.length_b   1.000
_cell.length_c   1.000
_cell.angle_alpha   90.00
_cell.angle_beta   90.00
_cell.angle_gamma   90.00
#
_symmetry.space_group_name_H-M   'P 1'
#
loop_
_entity.id
_entity.type
_entity.pdbx_description
1 polymer ?
#
loop_
_entity_poly.entity_id
_entity_poly.type
_entity_poly.pdbx_seq_one_letter_code
_entity_poly.pdbx_strand_id
1 'polypeptide(L)'
;MTFIGKVPVGVSNRHVHLSEKDLAILFGEGYQLTPMKDLSQTGQYAAEEQVTIVTKKNAIQNVRILGPVRKETQVEISRTDAFALGLKPPVRDSGSLENSAPITIVGPKGSVYIEQGVIIAMRHIHMSPKDAEQFGVKDKDIVSVKTE
;
A
#
# COMPACT_ATOMS: atom_id res chain seq x y z
N MET A 1 33.54 2.50 -0.37
CA MET A 1 32.15 2.17 -0.79
C MET A 1 32.03 2.53 -2.27
N THR A 2 31.57 1.59 -3.07
CA THR A 2 31.40 1.79 -4.52
C THR A 2 29.92 2.02 -4.81
N PHE A 3 29.61 3.09 -5.52
CA PHE A 3 28.24 3.36 -5.96
C PHE A 3 28.00 2.67 -7.31
N ILE A 4 26.92 1.91 -7.40
CA ILE A 4 26.53 1.19 -8.62
C ILE A 4 25.74 2.09 -9.55
N GLY A 5 24.97 3.02 -9.02
CA GLY A 5 24.15 3.92 -9.80
C GLY A 5 23.22 4.76 -8.94
N LYS A 6 22.33 5.49 -9.59
CA LYS A 6 21.34 6.35 -8.94
C LYS A 6 19.94 5.81 -9.19
N VAL A 7 19.08 5.91 -8.17
CA VAL A 7 17.66 5.59 -8.27
C VAL A 7 16.85 6.77 -7.75
N PRO A 8 15.69 7.08 -8.35
CA PRO A 8 14.81 8.09 -7.81
C PRO A 8 14.22 7.59 -6.48
N VAL A 9 14.08 8.50 -5.53
CA VAL A 9 13.53 8.20 -4.21
C VAL A 9 12.23 8.96 -4.03
N GLY A 10 11.20 8.27 -3.58
CA GLY A 10 9.92 8.86 -3.23
C GLY A 10 9.47 8.42 -1.85
N VAL A 11 8.68 9.24 -1.20
CA VAL A 11 8.00 8.87 0.04
C VAL A 11 6.61 8.39 -0.33
N SER A 12 6.33 7.12 -0.02
CA SER A 12 5.02 6.54 -0.24
C SER A 12 4.01 7.16 0.72
N ASN A 13 2.87 7.58 0.20
CA ASN A 13 1.77 8.05 1.02
C ASN A 13 0.89 6.86 1.42
N ARG A 14 0.04 7.07 2.44
CA ARG A 14 -0.95 6.06 2.84
C ARG A 14 -1.84 5.68 1.67
N HIS A 15 -2.16 4.42 1.56
CA HIS A 15 -3.04 3.93 0.52
C HIS A 15 -3.64 2.57 0.89
N VAL A 16 -4.64 2.15 0.12
CA VAL A 16 -5.38 0.91 0.34
C VAL A 16 -5.39 0.09 -0.94
N HIS A 17 -5.18 -1.21 -0.80
CA HIS A 17 -5.47 -2.20 -1.83
C HIS A 17 -6.70 -2.98 -1.36
N LEU A 18 -7.71 -3.13 -2.20
CA LEU A 18 -8.94 -3.81 -1.85
C LEU A 18 -9.02 -5.19 -2.48
N SER A 19 -9.62 -6.13 -1.75
CA SER A 19 -10.13 -7.36 -2.34
C SER A 19 -11.41 -7.04 -3.12
N GLU A 20 -11.78 -7.92 -4.05
CA GLU A 20 -13.02 -7.77 -4.81
C GLU A 20 -14.25 -7.74 -3.89
N LYS A 21 -14.26 -8.61 -2.87
CA LYS A 21 -15.34 -8.66 -1.87
C LYS A 21 -15.48 -7.34 -1.11
N ASP A 22 -14.37 -6.78 -0.64
CA ASP A 22 -14.40 -5.54 0.14
C ASP A 22 -14.74 -4.34 -0.74
N LEU A 23 -14.29 -4.32 -2.00
CA LEU A 23 -14.70 -3.31 -2.96
C LEU A 23 -16.22 -3.29 -3.13
N ALA A 24 -16.84 -4.45 -3.27
CA ALA A 24 -18.30 -4.58 -3.39
C ALA A 24 -19.03 -4.06 -2.15
N ILE A 25 -18.52 -4.34 -0.96
CA ILE A 25 -19.11 -3.85 0.28
C ILE A 25 -19.02 -2.31 0.38
N LEU A 26 -17.88 -1.74 0.00
CA LEU A 26 -17.61 -0.31 0.16
C LEU A 26 -18.24 0.56 -0.93
N PHE A 27 -18.34 0.05 -2.16
CA PHE A 27 -18.77 0.83 -3.32
C PHE A 27 -20.01 0.28 -4.02
N GLY A 28 -20.42 -0.93 -3.71
CA GLY A 28 -21.58 -1.58 -4.32
C GLY A 28 -21.19 -2.79 -5.15
N GLU A 29 -22.15 -3.71 -5.30
CA GLU A 29 -21.97 -4.93 -6.08
C GLU A 29 -21.65 -4.59 -7.54
N GLY A 30 -20.67 -5.26 -8.12
CA GLY A 30 -20.26 -5.03 -9.52
C GLY A 30 -19.47 -3.76 -9.78
N TYR A 31 -19.14 -3.01 -8.73
CA TYR A 31 -18.38 -1.76 -8.89
C TYR A 31 -16.96 -2.05 -9.38
N GLN A 32 -16.48 -1.19 -10.29
CA GLN A 32 -15.11 -1.26 -10.81
C GLN A 32 -14.36 0.03 -10.48
N LEU A 33 -13.10 -0.11 -10.06
CA LEU A 33 -12.24 1.03 -9.80
C LEU A 33 -11.98 1.82 -11.08
N THR A 34 -11.92 3.14 -10.96
CA THR A 34 -11.66 4.07 -12.06
C THR A 34 -10.19 4.44 -12.09
N PRO A 35 -9.39 3.92 -13.03
CA PRO A 35 -7.99 4.30 -13.11
C PRO A 35 -7.82 5.80 -13.36
N MET A 36 -6.96 6.43 -12.58
CA MET A 36 -6.66 7.86 -12.68
C MET A 36 -5.24 8.09 -13.19
N LYS A 37 -4.27 7.31 -12.70
CA LYS A 37 -2.85 7.47 -13.04
C LYS A 37 -2.14 6.13 -12.89
N ASP A 38 -1.38 5.74 -13.91
CA ASP A 38 -0.53 4.57 -13.82
C ASP A 38 0.61 4.80 -12.84
N LEU A 39 0.93 3.75 -12.09
CA LEU A 39 2.09 3.73 -11.22
C LEU A 39 3.32 3.23 -12.01
N SER A 40 4.50 3.45 -11.44
CA SER A 40 5.75 2.96 -12.04
C SER A 40 5.79 1.43 -12.17
N GLN A 41 5.03 0.71 -11.35
CA GLN A 41 4.88 -0.73 -11.46
C GLN A 41 3.87 -1.05 -12.57
N THR A 42 4.28 -1.87 -13.53
CA THR A 42 3.44 -2.27 -14.65
C THR A 42 2.13 -2.92 -14.17
N GLY A 43 1.01 -2.43 -14.68
CA GLY A 43 -0.31 -2.96 -14.38
C GLY A 43 -0.94 -2.42 -13.10
N GLN A 44 -0.24 -1.61 -12.32
CA GLN A 44 -0.80 -0.96 -11.14
C GLN A 44 -1.15 0.50 -11.42
N TYR A 45 -2.19 0.98 -10.74
CA TYR A 45 -2.67 2.35 -10.94
C TYR A 45 -3.24 2.94 -9.65
N ALA A 46 -3.22 4.26 -9.56
CA ALA A 46 -3.99 4.98 -8.57
C ALA A 46 -5.41 5.15 -9.10
N ALA A 47 -6.40 4.79 -8.28
CA ALA A 47 -7.81 4.96 -8.63
C ALA A 47 -8.32 6.35 -8.23
N GLU A 48 -9.41 6.78 -8.83
CA GLU A 48 -10.11 8.02 -8.41
C GLU A 48 -10.75 7.84 -7.03
N GLU A 49 -11.17 6.63 -6.70
CA GLU A 49 -11.87 6.30 -5.46
C GLU A 49 -10.96 6.45 -4.25
N GLN A 50 -11.56 6.93 -3.17
CA GLN A 50 -10.92 7.11 -1.87
C GLN A 50 -11.81 6.53 -0.79
N VAL A 51 -11.20 6.16 0.33
CA VAL A 51 -11.90 5.65 1.51
C VAL A 51 -11.42 6.38 2.75
N THR A 52 -12.16 6.19 3.84
CA THR A 52 -11.76 6.62 5.18
C THR A 52 -11.33 5.40 5.96
N ILE A 53 -10.20 5.49 6.65
CA ILE A 53 -9.74 4.45 7.57
C ILE A 53 -9.95 4.93 9.00
N VAL A 54 -10.48 4.06 9.85
CA VAL A 54 -11.00 4.42 11.17
C VAL A 54 -10.56 3.43 12.23
N THR A 55 -10.17 3.98 13.39
CA THR A 55 -9.96 3.22 14.63
C THR A 55 -10.75 3.88 15.77
N LYS A 56 -10.72 3.29 16.97
CA LYS A 56 -11.32 3.92 18.15
C LYS A 56 -10.72 5.30 18.45
N LYS A 57 -9.47 5.51 18.09
CA LYS A 57 -8.74 6.72 18.45
C LYS A 57 -8.94 7.84 17.45
N ASN A 58 -8.98 7.53 16.15
CA ASN A 58 -8.98 8.56 15.11
C ASN A 58 -9.45 7.99 13.77
N ALA A 59 -9.59 8.88 12.80
CA ALA A 59 -9.92 8.55 11.42
C ALA A 59 -9.03 9.37 10.47
N ILE A 60 -8.70 8.78 9.33
CA ILE A 60 -8.00 9.46 8.25
C ILE A 60 -8.86 9.36 7.00
N GLN A 61 -9.23 10.50 6.45
CA GLN A 61 -10.06 10.62 5.25
C GLN A 61 -9.21 10.70 3.99
N ASN A 62 -9.86 10.51 2.85
CA ASN A 62 -9.27 10.69 1.53
C ASN A 62 -8.04 9.80 1.29
N VAL A 63 -8.14 8.55 1.73
CA VAL A 63 -7.10 7.56 1.51
C VAL A 63 -7.30 6.94 0.14
N ARG A 64 -6.28 7.06 -0.71
CA ARG A 64 -6.32 6.61 -2.10
C ARG A 64 -6.36 5.10 -2.20
N ILE A 65 -7.18 4.59 -3.10
CA ILE A 65 -7.19 3.18 -3.46
C ILE A 65 -6.24 2.97 -4.63
N LEU A 66 -5.40 1.97 -4.54
CA LEU A 66 -4.55 1.51 -5.65
C LEU A 66 -5.14 0.23 -6.22
N GLY A 67 -5.23 0.19 -7.55
CA GLY A 67 -5.69 -0.98 -8.28
C GLY A 67 -4.57 -1.72 -8.97
N PRO A 68 -4.88 -2.86 -9.54
CA PRO A 68 -6.17 -3.55 -9.55
C PRO A 68 -6.53 -4.20 -8.20
N VAL A 69 -7.73 -4.78 -8.10
CA VAL A 69 -8.12 -5.53 -6.90
C VAL A 69 -7.15 -6.68 -6.63
N ARG A 70 -6.97 -6.98 -5.36
CA ARG A 70 -6.08 -8.04 -4.88
C ARG A 70 -6.87 -9.17 -4.23
N LYS A 71 -6.18 -10.25 -3.91
CA LYS A 71 -6.75 -11.37 -3.17
C LYS A 71 -7.20 -10.97 -1.77
N GLU A 72 -6.40 -10.13 -1.11
CA GLU A 72 -6.66 -9.67 0.25
C GLU A 72 -6.54 -8.15 0.33
N THR A 73 -7.35 -7.55 1.19
CA THR A 73 -7.30 -6.12 1.47
C THR A 73 -6.08 -5.78 2.33
N GLN A 74 -5.35 -4.75 1.92
CA GLN A 74 -4.14 -4.29 2.58
C GLN A 74 -4.19 -2.77 2.73
N VAL A 75 -3.83 -2.29 3.91
CA VAL A 75 -3.70 -0.86 4.20
C VAL A 75 -2.24 -0.56 4.55
N GLU A 76 -1.61 0.28 3.76
CA GLU A 76 -0.26 0.75 4.04
C GLU A 76 -0.31 2.15 4.65
N ILE A 77 0.35 2.31 5.79
CA ILE A 77 0.42 3.59 6.50
C ILE A 77 1.84 3.86 6.97
N SER A 78 2.12 5.12 7.26
CA SER A 78 3.38 5.53 7.87
C SER A 78 3.37 5.27 9.39
N ARG A 79 4.53 5.36 10.02
CA ARG A 79 4.62 5.31 11.49
C ARG A 79 3.85 6.46 12.13
N THR A 80 3.87 7.63 11.52
CA THR A 80 3.11 8.80 11.98
C THR A 80 1.61 8.55 11.94
N ASP A 81 1.13 7.98 10.84
CA ASP A 81 -0.29 7.60 10.71
C ASP A 81 -0.67 6.54 11.74
N ALA A 82 0.19 5.53 11.95
CA ALA A 82 -0.03 4.47 12.92
C ALA A 82 -0.17 5.05 14.33
N PHE A 83 0.69 5.98 14.69
CA PHE A 83 0.60 6.68 15.97
C PHE A 83 -0.72 7.44 16.11
N ALA A 84 -1.10 8.19 15.08
CA ALA A 84 -2.36 8.95 15.08
C ALA A 84 -3.58 8.03 15.21
N LEU A 85 -3.53 6.85 14.61
CA LEU A 85 -4.61 5.86 14.67
C LEU A 85 -4.55 4.95 15.90
N GLY A 86 -3.50 5.04 16.70
CA GLY A 86 -3.32 4.18 17.87
C GLY A 86 -3.04 2.72 17.53
N LEU A 87 -2.41 2.49 16.38
CA LEU A 87 -2.06 1.15 15.89
C LEU A 87 -0.56 0.91 16.00
N LYS A 88 -0.20 -0.37 16.07
CA LYS A 88 1.21 -0.84 16.02
C LYS A 88 1.36 -1.87 14.91
N PRO A 89 1.20 -1.47 13.64
CA PRO A 89 1.33 -2.42 12.55
C PRO A 89 2.79 -2.87 12.39
N PRO A 90 3.01 -4.13 11.97
CA PRO A 90 4.35 -4.59 11.70
C PRO A 90 4.89 -4.00 10.40
N VAL A 91 6.22 -3.93 10.30
CA VAL A 91 6.90 -3.60 9.04
C VAL A 91 6.96 -4.88 8.20
N ARG A 92 6.38 -4.86 7.03
CA ARG A 92 6.26 -6.03 6.15
C ARG A 92 6.46 -5.68 4.69
N ASP A 93 6.84 -6.66 3.91
CA ASP A 93 6.71 -6.61 2.46
C ASP A 93 5.22 -6.60 2.08
N SER A 94 4.88 -5.90 1.01
CA SER A 94 3.52 -5.87 0.49
C SER A 94 3.00 -7.30 0.24
N GLY A 95 1.80 -7.59 0.71
CA GLY A 95 1.19 -8.89 0.62
C GLY A 95 1.46 -9.82 1.81
N SER A 96 2.40 -9.48 2.69
CA SER A 96 2.74 -10.27 3.87
C SER A 96 1.91 -9.80 5.07
N LEU A 97 0.67 -10.27 5.16
CA LEU A 97 -0.35 -9.70 6.07
C LEU A 97 -0.60 -10.51 7.34
N GLU A 98 0.00 -11.68 7.49
CA GLU A 98 -0.22 -12.52 8.67
C GLU A 98 0.16 -11.79 9.96
N ASN A 99 -0.78 -11.78 10.91
CA ASN A 99 -0.63 -11.09 12.20
C ASN A 99 -0.37 -9.58 12.09
N SER A 100 -0.80 -8.96 10.99
CA SER A 100 -0.78 -7.50 10.86
C SER A 100 -1.95 -6.87 11.62
N ALA A 101 -2.03 -5.54 11.64
CA ALA A 101 -2.99 -4.84 12.47
C ALA A 101 -4.39 -4.77 11.85
N PRO A 102 -5.45 -4.65 12.70
CA PRO A 102 -6.82 -4.49 12.25
C PRO A 102 -7.16 -3.02 11.97
N ILE A 103 -8.19 -2.80 11.16
CA ILE A 103 -8.76 -1.47 10.95
C ILE A 103 -10.16 -1.57 10.35
N THR A 104 -10.95 -0.51 10.50
CA THR A 104 -12.21 -0.32 9.79
C THR A 104 -12.00 0.59 8.59
N ILE A 105 -12.52 0.19 7.45
CA ILE A 105 -12.50 0.97 6.21
C ILE A 105 -13.94 1.39 5.92
N VAL A 106 -14.17 2.66 5.60
CA VAL A 106 -15.48 3.22 5.30
C VAL A 106 -15.49 3.75 3.87
N GLY A 107 -16.44 3.29 3.10
CA GLY A 107 -16.72 3.75 1.75
C GLY A 107 -18.12 4.34 1.63
N PRO A 108 -18.54 4.77 0.42
CA PRO A 108 -19.82 5.43 0.23
C PRO A 108 -21.05 4.52 0.43
N LYS A 109 -20.90 3.22 0.30
CA LYS A 109 -22.01 2.26 0.41
C LYS A 109 -21.96 1.38 1.65
N GLY A 110 -20.87 1.42 2.40
CA GLY A 110 -20.75 0.59 3.59
C GLY A 110 -19.37 0.67 4.22
N SER A 111 -19.16 -0.19 5.19
CA SER A 111 -17.89 -0.29 5.89
C SER A 111 -17.48 -1.76 6.04
N VAL A 112 -16.20 -1.99 6.21
CA VAL A 112 -15.65 -3.32 6.46
C VAL A 112 -14.62 -3.23 7.57
N TYR A 113 -14.68 -4.17 8.51
CA TYR A 113 -13.64 -4.37 9.52
C TYR A 113 -12.75 -5.51 9.06
N ILE A 114 -11.46 -5.23 8.94
CA ILE A 114 -10.46 -6.27 8.65
C ILE A 114 -9.66 -6.56 9.90
N GLU A 115 -9.58 -7.83 10.29
CA GLU A 115 -8.86 -8.25 11.50
C GLU A 115 -7.34 -8.16 11.33
N GLN A 116 -6.89 -8.26 10.09
CA GLN A 116 -5.50 -8.07 9.69
C GLN A 116 -5.44 -7.44 8.30
N GLY A 117 -4.37 -6.74 8.01
CA GLY A 117 -4.19 -6.08 6.72
C GLY A 117 -3.43 -4.76 6.80
N VAL A 118 -3.27 -4.18 8.00
CA VAL A 118 -2.53 -2.92 8.15
C VAL A 118 -1.06 -3.21 8.40
N ILE A 119 -0.22 -2.67 7.53
CA ILE A 119 1.24 -2.79 7.60
C ILE A 119 1.92 -1.43 7.42
N ILE A 120 3.15 -1.35 7.88
CA ILE A 120 4.11 -0.33 7.44
C ILE A 120 4.98 -1.01 6.39
N ALA A 121 5.01 -0.46 5.18
CA ALA A 121 5.78 -1.07 4.11
C ALA A 121 7.28 -1.05 4.43
N MET A 122 7.93 -2.19 4.26
CA MET A 122 9.39 -2.27 4.26
C MET A 122 9.94 -1.37 3.16
N ARG A 123 10.98 -0.62 3.46
CA ARG A 123 11.67 0.18 2.43
C ARG A 123 12.14 -0.74 1.31
N HIS A 124 11.87 -0.37 0.09
CA HIS A 124 12.14 -1.23 -1.06
C HIS A 124 12.40 -0.40 -2.32
N ILE A 125 13.06 -1.03 -3.27
CA ILE A 125 13.30 -0.46 -4.60
C ILE A 125 12.61 -1.37 -5.62
N HIS A 126 11.72 -0.78 -6.42
CA HIS A 126 11.14 -1.48 -7.56
C HIS A 126 12.08 -1.38 -8.75
N MET A 127 12.41 -2.51 -9.36
CA MET A 127 13.25 -2.56 -10.54
C MET A 127 12.65 -3.49 -11.58
N SER A 128 12.79 -3.10 -12.86
CA SER A 128 12.56 -4.04 -13.95
C SER A 128 13.66 -5.12 -13.94
N PRO A 129 13.42 -6.30 -14.53
CA PRO A 129 14.49 -7.29 -14.70
C PRO A 129 15.73 -6.74 -15.39
N LYS A 130 15.53 -5.87 -16.37
CA LYS A 130 16.62 -5.20 -17.10
C LYS A 130 17.45 -4.30 -16.17
N ASP A 131 16.79 -3.49 -15.35
CA ASP A 131 17.48 -2.61 -14.40
C ASP A 131 18.22 -3.44 -13.33
N ALA A 132 17.59 -4.50 -12.83
CA ALA A 132 18.21 -5.38 -11.86
C ALA A 132 19.48 -6.03 -12.40
N GLU A 133 19.46 -6.47 -13.65
CA GLU A 133 20.65 -7.00 -14.34
C GLU A 133 21.74 -5.94 -14.46
N GLN A 134 21.37 -4.72 -14.86
CA GLN A 134 22.31 -3.60 -15.00
C GLN A 134 22.96 -3.23 -13.66
N PHE A 135 22.21 -3.27 -12.56
CA PHE A 135 22.73 -3.00 -11.22
C PHE A 135 23.41 -4.21 -10.57
N GLY A 136 23.32 -5.38 -11.19
CA GLY A 136 23.92 -6.61 -10.63
C GLY A 136 23.21 -7.10 -9.37
N VAL A 137 21.92 -6.86 -9.27
CA VAL A 137 21.09 -7.28 -8.12
C VAL A 137 19.95 -8.18 -8.60
N LYS A 138 19.38 -8.91 -7.66
CA LYS A 138 18.24 -9.79 -7.91
C LYS A 138 17.17 -9.55 -6.85
N ASP A 139 15.98 -10.07 -7.06
CA ASP A 139 14.88 -9.94 -6.13
C ASP A 139 15.26 -10.39 -4.71
N LYS A 140 14.83 -9.61 -3.74
CA LYS A 140 15.12 -9.78 -2.30
C LYS A 140 16.55 -9.45 -1.87
N ASP A 141 17.42 -9.00 -2.76
CA ASP A 141 18.73 -8.50 -2.35
C ASP A 141 18.57 -7.25 -1.48
N ILE A 142 19.42 -7.16 -0.46
CA ILE A 142 19.48 -5.99 0.42
C ILE A 142 20.60 -5.09 -0.07
N VAL A 143 20.26 -3.83 -0.30
CA VAL A 143 21.19 -2.81 -0.79
C VAL A 143 21.18 -1.61 0.15
N SER A 144 22.20 -0.77 0.04
CA SER A 144 22.27 0.48 0.77
C SER A 144 22.03 1.65 -0.16
N VAL A 145 21.24 2.60 0.31
CA VAL A 145 20.92 3.84 -0.43
C VAL A 145 21.47 5.01 0.39
N LYS A 146 22.27 5.85 -0.28
CA LYS A 146 22.73 7.11 0.29
C LYS A 146 21.86 8.23 -0.24
N THR A 147 21.27 9.01 0.67
CA THR A 147 20.52 10.23 0.34
C THR A 147 21.38 11.46 0.63
N GLU A 148 21.15 12.54 -0.10
CA GLU A 148 21.80 13.83 0.15
C GLU A 148 21.01 14.66 1.16
#